data_89b693059d5bd1f60136e6222dfe7bf1
#
_entry.id   89b693059d5bd1f60136e6222dfe7bf1
#
_cell.length_a   1.000
_cell.length_b   1.000
_cell.length_c   1.000
_cell.angle_alpha   90.00
_cell.angle_beta   90.00
_cell.angle_gamma   90.00
#
_symmetry.space_group_name_H-M   'P 1'
#
loop_
_entity.id
_entity.type
_entity.pdbx_description
1 polymer ?
#
loop_
_entity_poly.entity_id
_entity_poly.type
_entity_poly.pdbx_seq_one_letter_code
_entity_poly.pdbx_strand_id
1 'polypeptide(L)'
;MWGAVRNAEGCDVCCGDGALDGGGAVSRHHGASRADPGRLADDAAHTGSPTRSRGPAAGCHSADPAAAAEGHAAGGTAAAGPPAFRREGAVLSAGASEAGTDRPLIDRAGIEAAERLIRPYIRRTPVIRVDAGDLGISLEPGGAPLVLKLEFLQHTGSFKPRGAFASLLSRPAPPAGVVAASGGNHGAAVAYAAMRLGIRATIFVPQVTAPAKLDRIRGYGAELIVKGALYADALRASQDFAERNGALQVHAYDQPETLLGQGTVGSEIEADAAEIDTLLVAAGGGGLIGGIAAWYEGRIRLVAVEPEGAPTLHNALAAGHPVDAPAGGIAADSLAPARVGALMFPLAQRFVERAVLVEDAAIREAQRRLWSALRIAAEPGGAAAMAALISRRYQPAPGERIGVVLCGANTDAIDFDRAAG
;
A
#
# COMPACT_ATOMS: atom_id res chain seq x y z
N MET A 1 16.01 -7.16 -44.72
CA MET A 1 17.47 -7.04 -44.82
C MET A 1 18.05 -7.01 -43.42
N TRP A 2 18.60 -8.10 -43.00
CA TRP A 2 19.24 -8.27 -41.71
C TRP A 2 20.74 -8.06 -41.90
N GLY A 3 21.33 -7.15 -41.12
CA GLY A 3 22.77 -6.93 -41.05
C GLY A 3 23.29 -7.43 -39.70
N ALA A 4 24.02 -8.53 -39.74
CA ALA A 4 24.77 -9.05 -38.61
C ALA A 4 26.11 -8.31 -38.50
N VAL A 5 26.51 -7.91 -37.31
CA VAL A 5 27.88 -7.55 -36.97
C VAL A 5 28.39 -8.52 -35.91
N ARG A 6 29.38 -9.32 -36.31
CA ARG A 6 30.23 -10.12 -35.42
C ARG A 6 31.38 -9.25 -34.91
N ASN A 7 31.78 -9.46 -33.66
CA ASN A 7 33.17 -9.23 -33.28
C ASN A 7 33.65 -10.42 -32.43
N ALA A 8 34.75 -10.95 -32.89
CA ALA A 8 35.55 -12.01 -32.29
C ALA A 8 36.67 -11.40 -31.44
N GLU A 9 37.04 -12.16 -30.43
CA GLU A 9 38.35 -12.36 -29.77
C GLU A 9 38.05 -12.82 -28.35
N GLY A 10 38.34 -13.95 -27.89
CA GLY A 10 39.33 -14.98 -27.95
C GLY A 10 40.37 -14.76 -26.87
N CYS A 11 40.29 -15.41 -25.67
CA CYS A 11 41.45 -15.80 -24.90
C CYS A 11 41.07 -16.91 -23.87
N ASP A 12 41.57 -18.08 -24.16
CA ASP A 12 41.77 -19.20 -23.22
C ASP A 12 42.84 -18.84 -22.19
N VAL A 13 42.68 -19.23 -20.93
CA VAL A 13 43.79 -19.57 -20.03
C VAL A 13 43.42 -20.71 -19.13
N CYS A 14 44.30 -21.67 -19.15
CA CYS A 14 44.33 -23.00 -18.64
C CYS A 14 44.29 -23.17 -17.10
N CYS A 15 43.96 -24.40 -16.77
CA CYS A 15 44.12 -25.14 -15.51
C CYS A 15 45.47 -24.98 -14.81
N GLY A 16 45.44 -25.12 -13.48
CA GLY A 16 46.63 -25.38 -12.66
C GLY A 16 46.27 -26.08 -11.37
N ASP A 17 46.52 -27.37 -11.33
CA ASP A 17 46.50 -28.24 -10.13
C ASP A 17 47.60 -27.84 -9.14
N GLY A 18 47.36 -28.08 -7.87
CA GLY A 18 48.38 -27.99 -6.82
C GLY A 18 47.90 -28.47 -5.45
N ALA A 19 48.08 -29.73 -5.20
CA ALA A 19 47.96 -30.37 -3.88
C ALA A 19 49.19 -30.03 -3.00
N LEU A 20 48.99 -30.08 -1.67
CA LEU A 20 49.75 -30.84 -0.65
C LEU A 20 49.63 -30.23 0.74
N ASP A 21 49.17 -31.08 1.63
CA ASP A 21 49.73 -31.61 2.89
C ASP A 21 49.86 -30.77 4.18
N GLY A 22 49.43 -31.47 5.25
CA GLY A 22 49.98 -31.42 6.63
C GLY A 22 49.02 -30.80 7.66
N GLY A 23 48.39 -31.45 8.62
CA GLY A 23 48.83 -32.51 9.52
C GLY A 23 48.65 -32.03 10.98
N GLY A 24 48.02 -32.84 11.85
CA GLY A 24 48.04 -32.65 13.31
C GLY A 24 46.68 -32.42 13.95
N ALA A 25 45.98 -33.34 14.44
CA ALA A 25 46.04 -34.37 15.50
C ALA A 25 45.66 -33.86 16.91
N VAL A 26 44.63 -34.57 17.48
CA VAL A 26 44.41 -34.96 18.87
C VAL A 26 43.77 -33.96 19.85
N SER A 27 42.59 -34.17 20.41
CA SER A 27 42.29 -35.05 21.55
C SER A 27 40.83 -35.01 22.00
N ARG A 28 40.24 -36.12 22.16
CA ARG A 28 39.19 -36.77 22.92
C ARG A 28 38.85 -36.19 24.31
N HIS A 29 37.57 -36.26 24.67
CA HIS A 29 36.98 -36.98 25.83
C HIS A 29 35.45 -36.82 25.76
N HIS A 30 34.70 -37.84 25.61
CA HIS A 30 34.04 -38.84 26.47
C HIS A 30 32.97 -38.24 27.39
N GLY A 31 31.75 -38.80 27.26
CA GLY A 31 30.72 -38.80 28.27
C GLY A 31 29.37 -39.29 27.74
N ALA A 32 29.13 -40.57 27.85
CA ALA A 32 27.95 -41.32 27.47
C ALA A 32 26.91 -41.38 28.59
N SER A 33 25.62 -41.61 28.25
CA SER A 33 24.70 -42.61 28.86
C SER A 33 23.26 -42.35 28.36
N ARG A 34 22.68 -43.22 27.56
CA ARG A 34 21.75 -44.35 27.78
C ARG A 34 20.49 -43.97 28.57
N ALA A 35 19.26 -44.19 28.04
CA ALA A 35 18.59 -45.45 27.78
C ALA A 35 17.19 -45.25 27.09
N ASP A 36 16.88 -46.10 26.16
CA ASP A 36 15.61 -46.61 25.63
C ASP A 36 15.20 -47.82 26.51
N PRO A 37 14.05 -48.56 26.43
CA PRO A 37 13.02 -48.68 25.39
C PRO A 37 11.56 -48.97 25.88
N GLY A 38 10.62 -49.20 24.92
CA GLY A 38 9.34 -49.96 25.14
C GLY A 38 8.32 -49.65 24.11
N ARG A 39 8.23 -50.29 23.06
CA ARG A 39 7.55 -51.40 22.37
C ARG A 39 6.12 -51.71 22.86
N LEU A 40 5.23 -51.83 21.88
CA LEU A 40 4.29 -52.88 21.42
C LEU A 40 3.24 -52.24 20.55
N ALA A 41 3.10 -52.52 19.26
CA ALA A 41 2.62 -53.72 18.55
C ALA A 41 1.10 -53.84 18.49
N ASP A 42 0.64 -53.91 17.28
CA ASP A 42 -0.26 -54.78 16.48
C ASP A 42 -1.67 -54.19 16.34
N ASP A 43 -2.45 -54.31 15.26
CA ASP A 43 -2.46 -55.25 14.13
C ASP A 43 -3.50 -54.81 13.05
N ALA A 44 -3.24 -55.22 11.80
CA ALA A 44 -4.09 -55.76 10.78
C ALA A 44 -5.19 -54.96 10.06
N ALA A 45 -4.94 -54.65 8.85
CA ALA A 45 -5.50 -55.15 7.58
C ALA A 45 -7.04 -55.23 7.41
N HIS A 46 -7.56 -54.61 6.33
CA HIS A 46 -8.34 -55.32 5.30
C HIS A 46 -8.52 -54.48 4.02
N THR A 47 -8.02 -55.01 3.00
CA THR A 47 -8.28 -55.10 1.55
C THR A 47 -9.70 -54.79 1.04
N GLY A 48 -9.80 -54.13 -0.14
CA GLY A 48 -10.96 -54.25 -0.98
C GLY A 48 -11.15 -53.15 -2.04
N SER A 49 -10.49 -53.22 -3.17
CA SER A 49 -11.07 -52.84 -4.46
C SER A 49 -11.63 -54.12 -5.11
N PRO A 50 -12.60 -54.09 -6.08
CA PRO A 50 -12.47 -53.42 -7.36
C PRO A 50 -13.79 -53.02 -8.07
N THR A 51 -13.59 -52.54 -9.25
CA THR A 51 -14.30 -52.74 -10.55
C THR A 51 -15.12 -51.60 -11.14
N ARG A 52 -14.69 -51.35 -12.33
CA ARG A 52 -15.27 -50.61 -13.47
C ARG A 52 -16.68 -51.04 -13.85
N SER A 53 -17.46 -50.10 -14.39
CA SER A 53 -18.30 -50.37 -15.57
C SER A 53 -18.47 -49.14 -16.45
N ARG A 54 -18.38 -49.43 -17.76
CA ARG A 54 -18.48 -48.50 -18.91
C ARG A 54 -19.92 -48.37 -19.39
N GLY A 55 -20.29 -47.16 -19.82
CA GLY A 55 -20.99 -46.71 -21.01
C GLY A 55 -22.47 -47.08 -21.19
N PRO A 56 -23.18 -46.52 -22.17
CA PRO A 56 -22.74 -45.85 -23.39
C PRO A 56 -23.49 -44.54 -23.76
N ALA A 57 -23.01 -43.93 -24.86
CA ALA A 57 -23.49 -42.75 -25.56
C ALA A 57 -24.81 -42.93 -26.32
N ALA A 58 -25.44 -41.78 -26.64
CA ALA A 58 -26.29 -41.38 -27.76
C ALA A 58 -27.38 -40.40 -27.25
N GLY A 59 -27.77 -39.34 -27.90
CA GLY A 59 -27.81 -38.97 -29.27
C GLY A 59 -28.25 -37.51 -29.42
N CYS A 60 -27.85 -36.91 -30.51
CA CYS A 60 -28.27 -35.63 -31.04
C CYS A 60 -29.76 -35.56 -31.34
N HIS A 61 -30.41 -34.41 -31.08
CA HIS A 61 -31.45 -33.92 -31.98
C HIS A 61 -31.49 -32.38 -31.95
N SER A 62 -31.27 -31.84 -33.12
CA SER A 62 -31.55 -30.50 -33.60
C SER A 62 -33.04 -30.29 -33.83
N ALA A 63 -33.56 -29.10 -33.48
CA ALA A 63 -34.64 -28.41 -34.19
C ALA A 63 -34.83 -26.99 -33.69
N ASP A 64 -34.56 -26.04 -34.54
CA ASP A 64 -35.23 -24.74 -34.71
C ASP A 64 -36.40 -24.93 -35.69
N PRO A 65 -37.30 -23.96 -36.01
CA PRO A 65 -37.52 -22.61 -35.52
C PRO A 65 -39.01 -22.14 -35.44
N ALA A 66 -39.17 -20.87 -35.08
CA ALA A 66 -40.17 -19.90 -35.61
C ALA A 66 -41.51 -19.67 -34.89
N ALA A 67 -41.69 -18.40 -34.62
CA ALA A 67 -42.89 -17.56 -34.73
C ALA A 67 -43.89 -17.49 -33.56
N ALA A 68 -44.00 -16.33 -32.94
CA ALA A 68 -45.11 -15.40 -33.13
C ALA A 68 -44.99 -14.20 -32.14
N ALA A 69 -45.15 -13.04 -32.71
CA ALA A 69 -45.33 -11.77 -31.99
C ALA A 69 -46.71 -11.70 -31.36
N GLU A 70 -46.81 -11.14 -30.17
CA GLU A 70 -47.93 -10.29 -29.79
C GLU A 70 -47.52 -9.39 -28.62
N GLY A 71 -47.78 -8.11 -28.79
CA GLY A 71 -47.39 -7.04 -27.89
C GLY A 71 -48.27 -6.93 -26.63
N HIS A 72 -47.64 -6.51 -25.56
CA HIS A 72 -48.34 -5.81 -24.51
C HIS A 72 -47.45 -4.66 -24.01
N ALA A 73 -47.93 -3.47 -24.20
CA ALA A 73 -47.40 -2.26 -23.62
C ALA A 73 -47.65 -2.28 -22.10
N ALA A 74 -46.57 -2.18 -21.33
CA ALA A 74 -46.69 -1.88 -19.90
C ALA A 74 -45.56 -0.93 -19.49
N GLY A 75 -45.97 0.14 -18.89
CA GLY A 75 -45.32 1.30 -18.36
C GLY A 75 -43.90 1.16 -17.88
N GLY A 76 -43.06 2.03 -18.44
CA GLY A 76 -41.71 2.26 -17.92
C GLY A 76 -41.76 2.98 -16.58
N THR A 77 -41.40 2.28 -15.50
CA THR A 77 -40.95 2.93 -14.30
C THR A 77 -39.46 3.14 -14.43
N ALA A 78 -39.05 4.40 -14.63
CA ALA A 78 -37.65 4.81 -14.55
C ALA A 78 -37.08 4.35 -13.21
N ALA A 79 -36.05 3.52 -13.26
CA ALA A 79 -35.25 3.18 -12.10
C ALA A 79 -34.56 4.48 -11.63
N ALA A 80 -34.99 4.96 -10.48
CA ALA A 80 -34.36 6.07 -9.78
C ALA A 80 -32.91 5.65 -9.45
N GLY A 81 -31.94 6.39 -9.96
CA GLY A 81 -30.54 6.29 -9.54
C GLY A 81 -30.42 6.54 -8.02
N PRO A 82 -29.35 6.03 -7.38
CA PRO A 82 -29.17 6.19 -5.96
C PRO A 82 -29.20 7.68 -5.57
N PRO A 83 -29.79 8.01 -4.40
CA PRO A 83 -30.00 9.40 -3.99
C PRO A 83 -28.64 10.09 -3.84
N ALA A 84 -28.47 11.20 -4.54
CA ALA A 84 -27.37 12.12 -4.32
C ALA A 84 -27.41 12.57 -2.86
N PHE A 85 -26.37 12.27 -2.12
CA PHE A 85 -26.18 12.66 -0.72
C PHE A 85 -26.01 14.18 -0.67
N ARG A 86 -27.09 14.91 -0.62
CA ARG A 86 -27.08 16.33 -0.25
C ARG A 86 -27.04 16.40 1.28
N ARG A 87 -25.85 16.64 1.83
CA ARG A 87 -25.77 17.25 3.15
C ARG A 87 -26.12 18.72 2.99
N GLU A 88 -27.21 19.14 3.59
CA GLU A 88 -27.59 20.55 3.68
C GLU A 88 -26.46 21.36 4.31
N GLY A 89 -26.09 22.45 3.65
CA GLY A 89 -24.95 23.24 3.99
C GLY A 89 -25.10 23.99 5.31
N ALA A 90 -24.19 23.74 6.21
CA ALA A 90 -23.78 24.77 7.15
C ALA A 90 -22.79 25.68 6.39
N VAL A 91 -23.26 26.85 6.02
CA VAL A 91 -22.42 27.93 5.51
C VAL A 91 -21.54 28.38 6.66
N LEU A 92 -20.28 27.90 6.70
CA LEU A 92 -19.28 28.53 7.53
C LEU A 92 -18.86 29.82 6.85
N SER A 93 -19.23 30.95 7.47
CA SER A 93 -18.78 32.27 7.10
C SER A 93 -17.26 32.28 6.99
N ALA A 94 -16.79 32.68 5.79
CA ALA A 94 -15.38 32.97 5.57
C ALA A 94 -14.95 34.09 6.51
N GLY A 95 -14.25 33.73 7.58
CA GLY A 95 -13.48 34.68 8.40
C GLY A 95 -12.36 35.24 7.53
N ALA A 96 -12.21 36.54 7.58
CA ALA A 96 -11.28 37.33 6.80
C ALA A 96 -9.87 36.74 6.79
N SER A 97 -9.35 36.54 5.58
CA SER A 97 -7.98 36.20 5.27
C SER A 97 -7.05 37.27 5.77
N GLU A 98 -6.21 36.93 6.73
CA GLU A 98 -4.95 37.66 6.96
C GLU A 98 -3.97 37.34 5.85
N ALA A 99 -3.35 38.38 5.32
CA ALA A 99 -2.49 38.41 4.16
C ALA A 99 -1.27 37.51 4.30
N GLY A 100 -0.98 36.74 3.22
CA GLY A 100 0.41 36.42 2.86
C GLY A 100 0.98 35.12 3.36
N THR A 101 0.41 33.94 2.97
CA THR A 101 1.23 32.76 2.71
C THR A 101 0.78 32.18 1.38
N ASP A 102 1.69 32.18 0.42
CA ASP A 102 1.52 31.60 -0.93
C ASP A 102 1.54 30.06 -0.83
N ARG A 103 0.64 29.49 0.00
CA ARG A 103 0.49 28.04 0.13
C ARG A 103 -0.42 27.54 -0.97
N PRO A 104 0.00 26.53 -1.74
CA PRO A 104 -0.83 25.96 -2.78
C PRO A 104 -2.12 25.41 -2.17
N LEU A 105 -3.25 25.70 -2.82
CA LEU A 105 -4.55 25.12 -2.45
C LEU A 105 -4.50 23.61 -2.65
N ILE A 106 -5.02 22.87 -1.67
CA ILE A 106 -5.14 21.40 -1.75
C ILE A 106 -6.49 21.10 -2.40
N ASP A 107 -6.52 21.22 -3.71
CA ASP A 107 -7.68 21.01 -4.54
C ASP A 107 -7.31 20.24 -5.82
N ARG A 108 -8.30 20.01 -6.67
CA ARG A 108 -8.12 19.28 -7.94
C ARG A 108 -7.11 19.98 -8.87
N ALA A 109 -7.17 21.29 -8.99
CA ALA A 109 -6.26 22.03 -9.86
C ALA A 109 -4.82 21.98 -9.38
N GLY A 110 -4.60 22.07 -8.06
CA GLY A 110 -3.30 21.87 -7.44
C GLY A 110 -2.76 20.46 -7.65
N ILE A 111 -3.61 19.43 -7.55
CA ILE A 111 -3.24 18.04 -7.83
C ILE A 111 -2.87 17.83 -9.30
N GLU A 112 -3.60 18.41 -10.24
CA GLU A 112 -3.25 18.37 -11.67
C GLU A 112 -1.91 19.08 -11.97
N ALA A 113 -1.65 20.18 -11.29
CA ALA A 113 -0.35 20.87 -11.40
C ALA A 113 0.78 20.00 -10.83
N ALA A 114 0.57 19.39 -9.66
CA ALA A 114 1.52 18.46 -9.06
C ALA A 114 1.75 17.22 -9.96
N GLU A 115 0.68 16.68 -10.56
CA GLU A 115 0.77 15.55 -11.50
C GLU A 115 1.70 15.86 -12.68
N ARG A 116 1.51 17.02 -13.34
CA ARG A 116 2.39 17.46 -14.44
C ARG A 116 3.85 17.59 -14.00
N LEU A 117 4.06 18.09 -12.78
CA LEU A 117 5.40 18.33 -12.23
C LEU A 117 6.13 17.02 -11.92
N ILE A 118 5.45 16.05 -11.29
CA ILE A 118 6.08 14.83 -10.82
C ILE A 118 6.08 13.70 -11.85
N ARG A 119 5.26 13.77 -12.90
CA ARG A 119 5.08 12.69 -13.89
C ARG A 119 6.38 12.14 -14.48
N PRO A 120 7.41 12.94 -14.79
CA PRO A 120 8.68 12.42 -15.30
C PRO A 120 9.46 11.55 -14.30
N TYR A 121 9.12 11.62 -13.01
CA TYR A 121 9.87 11.01 -11.92
C TYR A 121 9.15 9.85 -11.25
N ILE A 122 7.85 9.67 -11.52
CA ILE A 122 7.01 8.64 -10.92
C ILE A 122 6.49 7.66 -11.98
N ARG A 123 6.10 6.47 -11.53
CA ARG A 123 5.41 5.49 -12.37
C ARG A 123 3.91 5.80 -12.38
N ARG A 124 3.26 5.61 -13.54
CA ARG A 124 1.83 5.37 -13.55
C ARG A 124 1.61 3.94 -13.08
N THR A 125 1.01 3.77 -11.91
CA THR A 125 0.80 2.43 -11.36
C THR A 125 -0.45 1.79 -11.94
N PRO A 126 -0.48 0.47 -12.17
CA PRO A 126 -1.61 -0.18 -12.81
C PRO A 126 -2.81 -0.30 -11.86
N VAL A 127 -3.96 -0.44 -12.51
CA VAL A 127 -5.20 -0.93 -11.91
C VAL A 127 -5.44 -2.33 -12.45
N ILE A 128 -5.80 -3.27 -11.59
CA ILE A 128 -6.27 -4.60 -12.00
C ILE A 128 -7.69 -4.82 -11.49
N ARG A 129 -8.43 -5.65 -12.22
CA ARG A 129 -9.77 -6.09 -11.83
C ARG A 129 -9.71 -7.57 -11.51
N VAL A 130 -10.21 -7.94 -10.32
CA VAL A 130 -10.16 -9.30 -9.81
C VAL A 130 -11.54 -9.75 -9.38
N ASP A 131 -11.84 -11.03 -9.54
CA ASP A 131 -13.04 -11.61 -8.95
C ASP A 131 -12.87 -11.61 -7.42
N ALA A 132 -13.88 -11.13 -6.71
CA ALA A 132 -13.88 -11.12 -5.25
C ALA A 132 -13.80 -12.53 -4.67
N GLY A 133 -14.36 -13.53 -5.38
CA GLY A 133 -14.32 -14.94 -5.03
C GLY A 133 -12.90 -15.50 -4.98
N ASP A 134 -11.98 -15.05 -5.85
CA ASP A 134 -10.58 -15.45 -5.84
C ASP A 134 -9.89 -15.08 -4.51
N LEU A 135 -10.36 -14.01 -3.88
CA LEU A 135 -9.89 -13.55 -2.57
C LEU A 135 -10.73 -14.10 -1.42
N GLY A 136 -11.68 -15.00 -1.68
CA GLY A 136 -12.61 -15.55 -0.69
C GLY A 136 -13.56 -14.50 -0.11
N ILE A 137 -13.85 -13.45 -0.86
CA ILE A 137 -14.82 -12.41 -0.49
C ILE A 137 -16.14 -12.74 -1.19
N SER A 138 -17.18 -12.99 -0.39
CA SER A 138 -18.52 -13.24 -0.92
C SER A 138 -19.20 -11.90 -1.21
N LEU A 139 -19.28 -11.54 -2.47
CA LEU A 139 -20.17 -10.52 -3.00
C LEU A 139 -21.37 -11.21 -3.66
N GLU A 140 -22.37 -10.43 -4.09
CA GLU A 140 -23.51 -11.02 -4.82
C GLU A 140 -23.03 -11.74 -6.10
N PRO A 141 -23.66 -12.87 -6.46
CA PRO A 141 -23.34 -13.60 -7.69
C PRO A 141 -23.47 -12.67 -8.92
N GLY A 142 -22.42 -12.61 -9.74
CA GLY A 142 -22.39 -11.75 -10.91
C GLY A 142 -22.12 -10.27 -10.58
N GLY A 143 -21.71 -9.94 -9.37
CA GLY A 143 -21.32 -8.59 -8.96
C GLY A 143 -20.09 -8.08 -9.75
N ALA A 144 -19.88 -6.77 -9.71
CA ALA A 144 -18.74 -6.14 -10.34
C ALA A 144 -17.42 -6.64 -9.71
N PRO A 145 -16.34 -6.79 -10.50
CA PRO A 145 -15.03 -7.15 -9.97
C PRO A 145 -14.49 -6.07 -9.04
N LEU A 146 -13.66 -6.49 -8.09
CA LEU A 146 -12.89 -5.57 -7.26
C LEU A 146 -11.82 -4.88 -8.12
N VAL A 147 -11.70 -3.58 -7.95
CA VAL A 147 -10.68 -2.76 -8.60
C VAL A 147 -9.53 -2.54 -7.62
N LEU A 148 -8.33 -3.03 -7.95
CA LEU A 148 -7.15 -2.88 -7.10
C LEU A 148 -6.16 -1.90 -7.72
N LYS A 149 -5.88 -0.78 -7.05
CA LYS A 149 -4.81 0.16 -7.40
C LYS A 149 -3.51 -0.29 -6.77
N LEU A 150 -2.51 -0.62 -7.60
CA LEU A 150 -1.26 -1.25 -7.17
C LEU A 150 -0.17 -0.21 -6.88
N GLU A 151 -0.37 0.65 -5.85
CA GLU A 151 0.58 1.70 -5.47
C GLU A 151 1.89 1.17 -4.90
N PHE A 152 1.95 -0.07 -4.48
CA PHE A 152 3.21 -0.71 -4.10
C PHE A 152 4.19 -0.89 -5.28
N LEU A 153 3.73 -0.81 -6.53
CA LEU A 153 4.58 -0.83 -7.72
C LEU A 153 5.23 0.53 -8.02
N GLN A 154 4.91 1.58 -7.27
CA GLN A 154 5.61 2.85 -7.34
C GLN A 154 7.06 2.68 -6.87
N HIS A 155 7.93 3.61 -7.24
CA HIS A 155 9.32 3.62 -6.74
C HIS A 155 9.34 3.47 -5.22
N THR A 156 10.36 2.84 -4.68
CA THR A 156 10.53 2.52 -3.26
C THR A 156 9.44 1.61 -2.64
N GLY A 157 8.61 0.95 -3.46
CA GLY A 157 7.64 -0.03 -2.99
C GLY A 157 6.42 0.54 -2.27
N SER A 158 6.11 1.84 -2.41
CA SER A 158 4.93 2.47 -1.83
C SER A 158 4.57 3.78 -2.54
N PHE A 159 3.37 4.31 -2.31
CA PHE A 159 2.88 5.58 -2.86
C PHE A 159 3.71 6.83 -2.48
N LYS A 160 4.54 6.75 -1.45
CA LYS A 160 5.24 7.89 -0.84
C LYS A 160 6.11 8.73 -1.77
N PRO A 161 6.77 8.20 -2.83
CA PRO A 161 7.51 9.02 -3.78
C PRO A 161 6.70 10.14 -4.44
N ARG A 162 5.39 9.98 -4.62
CA ARG A 162 4.52 11.00 -5.20
C ARG A 162 4.60 12.31 -4.42
N GLY A 163 4.38 12.25 -3.10
CA GLY A 163 4.49 13.41 -2.21
C GLY A 163 5.94 13.88 -2.02
N ALA A 164 6.91 12.97 -2.01
CA ALA A 164 8.32 13.33 -1.90
C ALA A 164 8.77 14.17 -3.11
N PHE A 165 8.51 13.72 -4.34
CA PHE A 165 8.82 14.48 -5.56
C PHE A 165 8.04 15.79 -5.62
N ALA A 166 6.76 15.81 -5.27
CA ALA A 166 5.98 17.04 -5.22
C ALA A 166 6.62 18.06 -4.28
N SER A 167 7.05 17.62 -3.09
CA SER A 167 7.70 18.51 -2.12
C SER A 167 9.05 19.05 -2.59
N LEU A 168 9.88 18.20 -3.22
CA LEU A 168 11.22 18.58 -3.65
C LEU A 168 11.23 19.41 -4.95
N LEU A 169 10.26 19.22 -5.82
CA LEU A 169 10.15 19.92 -7.09
C LEU A 169 9.41 21.26 -6.98
N SER A 170 8.47 21.38 -6.02
CA SER A 170 7.73 22.62 -5.80
C SER A 170 8.50 23.66 -5.00
N ARG A 171 9.55 23.25 -4.28
CA ARG A 171 10.33 24.12 -3.41
C ARG A 171 11.81 24.00 -3.73
N PRO A 172 12.53 25.12 -3.98
CA PRO A 172 13.96 25.06 -4.23
C PRO A 172 14.69 24.47 -3.01
N ALA A 173 15.46 23.41 -3.24
CA ALA A 173 16.28 22.82 -2.19
C ALA A 173 17.43 23.78 -1.79
N PRO A 174 17.59 24.11 -0.50
CA PRO A 174 18.71 24.92 -0.06
C PRO A 174 20.05 24.17 -0.15
N PRO A 175 21.20 24.84 -0.05
CA PRO A 175 22.51 24.19 -0.04
C PRO A 175 22.68 23.12 1.05
N ALA A 176 21.97 23.24 2.16
CA ALA A 176 21.93 22.25 3.23
C ALA A 176 21.18 20.96 2.84
N GLY A 177 20.46 20.98 1.72
CA GLY A 177 19.68 19.85 1.24
C GLY A 177 18.33 19.71 1.93
N VAL A 178 17.81 18.46 1.95
CA VAL A 178 16.50 18.13 2.53
C VAL A 178 16.67 17.24 3.75
N VAL A 179 15.70 17.32 4.67
CA VAL A 179 15.68 16.49 5.87
C VAL A 179 14.29 15.89 6.08
N ALA A 180 14.25 14.64 6.54
CA ALA A 180 13.02 13.96 6.94
C ALA A 180 13.27 13.04 8.14
N ALA A 181 12.20 12.79 8.91
CA ALA A 181 12.21 11.79 9.98
C ALA A 181 11.34 10.62 9.58
N SER A 182 11.94 9.48 9.26
CA SER A 182 11.23 8.21 9.05
C SER A 182 12.22 7.08 8.75
N GLY A 183 12.13 5.98 9.47
CA GLY A 183 12.82 4.73 9.13
C GLY A 183 12.06 3.84 8.12
N GLY A 184 10.85 4.24 7.69
CA GLY A 184 9.99 3.46 6.81
C GLY A 184 9.83 4.06 5.41
N ASN A 185 8.64 3.90 4.85
CA ASN A 185 8.30 4.28 3.48
C ASN A 185 8.60 5.74 3.13
N HIS A 186 8.39 6.66 4.07
CA HIS A 186 8.62 8.08 3.83
C HIS A 186 10.12 8.40 3.72
N GLY A 187 10.93 7.91 4.65
CA GLY A 187 12.39 8.12 4.60
C GLY A 187 13.01 7.57 3.32
N ALA A 188 12.63 6.36 2.93
CA ALA A 188 13.06 5.76 1.66
C ALA A 188 12.62 6.60 0.44
N ALA A 189 11.40 7.13 0.45
CA ALA A 189 10.88 7.95 -0.65
C ALA A 189 11.59 9.30 -0.78
N VAL A 190 11.87 9.97 0.35
CA VAL A 190 12.62 11.25 0.35
C VAL A 190 14.06 11.02 -0.10
N ALA A 191 14.73 9.98 0.42
CA ALA A 191 16.08 9.62 0.02
C ALA A 191 16.15 9.31 -1.49
N TYR A 192 15.21 8.53 -2.01
CA TYR A 192 15.12 8.22 -3.44
C TYR A 192 14.88 9.47 -4.30
N ALA A 193 13.91 10.31 -3.93
CA ALA A 193 13.60 11.51 -4.68
C ALA A 193 14.79 12.49 -4.69
N ALA A 194 15.45 12.67 -3.55
CA ALA A 194 16.65 13.49 -3.44
C ALA A 194 17.80 12.96 -4.30
N MET A 195 18.07 11.65 -4.27
CA MET A 195 19.06 10.99 -5.14
C MET A 195 18.76 11.27 -6.62
N ARG A 196 17.51 11.11 -7.05
CA ARG A 196 17.11 11.32 -8.45
C ARG A 196 17.22 12.77 -8.90
N LEU A 197 17.16 13.72 -7.97
CA LEU A 197 17.26 15.17 -8.24
C LEU A 197 18.66 15.75 -7.94
N GLY A 198 19.62 14.92 -7.50
CA GLY A 198 20.96 15.38 -7.13
C GLY A 198 20.98 16.27 -5.88
N ILE A 199 20.00 16.11 -5.00
CA ILE A 199 19.85 16.88 -3.76
C ILE A 199 20.41 16.07 -2.59
N ARG A 200 21.14 16.73 -1.68
CA ARG A 200 21.56 16.11 -0.43
C ARG A 200 20.37 15.80 0.46
N ALA A 201 20.32 14.59 1.04
CA ALA A 201 19.26 14.21 1.97
C ALA A 201 19.85 13.69 3.29
N THR A 202 19.31 14.15 4.40
CA THR A 202 19.61 13.66 5.76
C THR A 202 18.34 13.05 6.34
N ILE A 203 18.36 11.75 6.67
CA ILE A 203 17.19 11.04 7.19
C ILE A 203 17.43 10.66 8.66
N PHE A 204 16.57 11.16 9.52
CA PHE A 204 16.55 10.84 10.95
C PHE A 204 15.68 9.62 11.20
N VAL A 205 16.19 8.66 11.96
CA VAL A 205 15.49 7.43 12.29
C VAL A 205 15.65 7.07 13.76
N PRO A 206 14.63 6.47 14.40
CA PRO A 206 14.76 5.98 15.77
C PRO A 206 15.59 4.69 15.82
N GLN A 207 16.15 4.38 17.00
CA GLN A 207 17.00 3.20 17.23
C GLN A 207 16.28 1.88 16.96
N VAL A 208 14.96 1.84 17.09
CA VAL A 208 14.14 0.65 16.85
C VAL A 208 13.97 0.29 15.37
N THR A 209 14.49 1.11 14.44
CA THR A 209 14.36 0.87 12.99
C THR A 209 15.15 -0.37 12.57
N ALA A 210 14.49 -1.31 11.89
CA ALA A 210 15.11 -2.55 11.42
C ALA A 210 16.28 -2.30 10.46
N PRO A 211 17.38 -3.06 10.54
CA PRO A 211 18.58 -2.89 9.70
C PRO A 211 18.30 -2.84 8.21
N ALA A 212 17.47 -3.74 7.68
CA ALA A 212 17.11 -3.78 6.26
C ALA A 212 16.48 -2.46 5.75
N LYS A 213 15.70 -1.77 6.60
CA LYS A 213 15.14 -0.44 6.28
C LYS A 213 16.20 0.63 6.24
N LEU A 214 17.16 0.58 7.17
CA LEU A 214 18.31 1.49 7.20
C LEU A 214 19.17 1.33 5.95
N ASP A 215 19.47 0.12 5.55
CA ASP A 215 20.30 -0.18 4.39
C ASP A 215 19.64 0.26 3.09
N ARG A 216 18.32 0.13 2.99
CA ARG A 216 17.56 0.69 1.86
C ARG A 216 17.72 2.20 1.74
N ILE A 217 17.61 2.94 2.86
CA ILE A 217 17.78 4.41 2.87
C ILE A 217 19.20 4.79 2.50
N ARG A 218 20.21 4.09 3.06
CA ARG A 218 21.63 4.29 2.71
C ARG A 218 21.90 4.00 1.23
N GLY A 219 21.27 2.97 0.67
CA GLY A 219 21.40 2.59 -0.73
C GLY A 219 20.94 3.69 -1.71
N TYR A 220 20.15 4.65 -1.26
CA TYR A 220 19.80 5.86 -2.03
C TYR A 220 20.78 7.04 -1.78
N GLY A 221 21.89 6.82 -1.08
CA GLY A 221 22.91 7.84 -0.86
C GLY A 221 22.55 8.91 0.17
N ALA A 222 21.50 8.71 0.97
CA ALA A 222 21.13 9.64 2.04
C ALA A 222 22.06 9.46 3.26
N GLU A 223 22.40 10.57 3.91
CA GLU A 223 22.98 10.57 5.24
C GLU A 223 21.93 10.08 6.23
N LEU A 224 22.30 9.08 7.04
CA LEU A 224 21.38 8.49 8.01
C LEU A 224 21.83 8.81 9.41
N ILE A 225 20.96 9.47 10.19
CA ILE A 225 21.20 9.82 11.59
C ILE A 225 20.24 9.02 12.48
N VAL A 226 20.79 8.10 13.27
CA VAL A 226 20.02 7.33 14.26
C VAL A 226 19.92 8.15 15.52
N LYS A 227 18.71 8.59 15.92
CA LYS A 227 18.50 9.49 17.05
C LYS A 227 17.22 9.19 17.82
N GLY A 228 17.37 8.96 19.12
CA GLY A 228 16.27 8.71 20.05
C GLY A 228 15.72 7.28 20.00
N ALA A 229 14.88 6.95 20.95
CA ALA A 229 14.24 5.63 21.05
C ALA A 229 12.97 5.53 20.19
N LEU A 230 12.23 6.64 20.06
CA LEU A 230 10.94 6.70 19.41
C LEU A 230 10.94 7.62 18.17
N TYR A 231 9.94 7.46 17.32
CA TYR A 231 9.71 8.33 16.16
C TYR A 231 9.67 9.83 16.53
N ALA A 232 9.02 10.18 17.65
CA ALA A 232 8.93 11.57 18.10
C ALA A 232 10.30 12.20 18.39
N ASP A 233 11.27 11.41 18.87
CA ASP A 233 12.63 11.88 19.12
C ASP A 233 13.36 12.16 17.80
N ALA A 234 13.24 11.25 16.84
CA ALA A 234 13.82 11.41 15.51
C ALA A 234 13.19 12.62 14.78
N LEU A 235 11.88 12.79 14.90
CA LEU A 235 11.16 13.94 14.31
C LEU A 235 11.68 15.25 14.89
N ARG A 236 11.75 15.38 16.20
CA ARG A 236 12.25 16.58 16.88
C ARG A 236 13.70 16.89 16.47
N ALA A 237 14.55 15.86 16.46
CA ALA A 237 15.94 16.03 16.02
C ALA A 237 16.05 16.48 14.55
N SER A 238 15.14 16.02 13.68
CA SER A 238 15.10 16.46 12.28
C SER A 238 14.64 17.90 12.14
N GLN A 239 13.71 18.36 12.98
CA GLN A 239 13.25 19.75 13.04
C GLN A 239 14.37 20.67 13.52
N ASP A 240 15.02 20.32 14.63
CA ASP A 240 16.19 21.04 15.14
C ASP A 240 17.32 21.14 14.10
N PHE A 241 17.52 20.08 13.31
CA PHE A 241 18.51 20.07 12.22
C PHE A 241 18.09 21.02 11.10
N ALA A 242 16.82 20.99 10.69
CA ALA A 242 16.29 21.88 9.67
C ALA A 242 16.48 23.34 10.04
N GLU A 243 16.11 23.71 11.26
CA GLU A 243 16.24 25.09 11.78
C GLU A 243 17.70 25.56 11.86
N ARG A 244 18.60 24.74 12.42
CA ARG A 244 20.01 25.13 12.61
C ARG A 244 20.80 25.20 11.30
N ASN A 245 20.46 24.35 10.33
CA ASN A 245 21.23 24.23 9.08
C ASN A 245 20.55 24.86 7.87
N GLY A 246 19.31 25.33 8.03
CA GLY A 246 18.52 25.84 6.92
C GLY A 246 18.15 24.76 5.91
N ALA A 247 18.01 23.47 6.34
CA ALA A 247 17.61 22.38 5.47
C ALA A 247 16.09 22.39 5.25
N LEU A 248 15.67 21.97 4.06
CA LEU A 248 14.25 21.86 3.73
C LEU A 248 13.63 20.62 4.38
N GLN A 249 12.72 20.83 5.32
CA GLN A 249 11.98 19.72 5.93
C GLN A 249 10.89 19.17 5.00
N VAL A 250 10.83 17.84 4.85
CA VAL A 250 9.80 17.12 4.11
C VAL A 250 8.98 16.29 5.10
N HIS A 251 7.72 16.68 5.31
CA HIS A 251 6.83 16.00 6.24
C HIS A 251 6.11 14.82 5.57
N ALA A 252 5.89 13.76 6.35
CA ALA A 252 5.38 12.48 5.82
C ALA A 252 3.93 12.54 5.28
N TYR A 253 3.12 13.51 5.75
CA TYR A 253 1.69 13.61 5.42
C TYR A 253 1.09 15.02 5.61
N ASP A 254 1.63 15.89 6.45
CA ASP A 254 1.02 17.18 6.81
C ASP A 254 1.77 18.36 6.18
N GLN A 255 1.83 18.35 4.87
CA GLN A 255 2.34 19.46 4.02
C GLN A 255 1.51 19.54 2.74
N PRO A 256 1.23 20.74 2.21
CA PRO A 256 0.42 20.92 1.01
C PRO A 256 0.95 20.11 -0.18
N GLU A 257 2.24 20.21 -0.46
CA GLU A 257 2.88 19.53 -1.59
C GLU A 257 2.80 18.00 -1.44
N THR A 258 2.92 17.51 -0.19
CA THR A 258 2.77 16.06 0.08
C THR A 258 1.34 15.61 -0.24
N LEU A 259 0.33 16.35 0.21
CA LEU A 259 -1.09 16.05 -0.08
C LEU A 259 -1.39 16.12 -1.58
N LEU A 260 -0.90 17.14 -2.27
CA LEU A 260 -1.05 17.30 -3.70
C LEU A 260 -0.42 16.14 -4.47
N GLY A 261 0.81 15.75 -4.11
CA GLY A 261 1.47 14.59 -4.71
C GLY A 261 0.71 13.29 -4.48
N GLN A 262 0.21 13.05 -3.26
CA GLN A 262 -0.58 11.85 -2.94
C GLN A 262 -1.94 11.85 -3.65
N GLY A 263 -2.54 13.01 -3.87
CA GLY A 263 -3.80 13.17 -4.60
C GLY A 263 -3.75 12.67 -6.04
N THR A 264 -2.56 12.63 -6.65
CA THR A 264 -2.38 12.07 -8.00
C THR A 264 -2.73 10.59 -8.11
N VAL A 265 -2.80 9.85 -6.99
CA VAL A 265 -3.35 8.49 -6.95
C VAL A 265 -4.83 8.50 -7.32
N GLY A 266 -5.61 9.46 -6.80
CA GLY A 266 -7.01 9.64 -7.13
C GLY A 266 -7.23 9.98 -8.61
N SER A 267 -6.38 10.83 -9.16
CA SER A 267 -6.38 11.20 -10.58
C SER A 267 -6.15 9.99 -11.49
N GLU A 268 -5.18 9.15 -11.17
CA GLU A 268 -4.94 7.92 -11.92
C GLU A 268 -6.08 6.91 -11.79
N ILE A 269 -6.69 6.77 -10.59
CA ILE A 269 -7.83 5.86 -10.40
C ILE A 269 -9.04 6.35 -11.20
N GLU A 270 -9.36 7.65 -11.16
CA GLU A 270 -10.47 8.19 -11.94
C GLU A 270 -10.29 7.94 -13.44
N ALA A 271 -9.07 8.05 -13.96
CA ALA A 271 -8.76 7.81 -15.36
C ALA A 271 -8.81 6.32 -15.75
N ASP A 272 -8.43 5.39 -14.85
CA ASP A 272 -8.26 3.96 -15.15
C ASP A 272 -9.45 3.11 -14.70
N ALA A 273 -10.30 3.63 -13.81
CA ALA A 273 -11.42 2.95 -13.17
C ALA A 273 -12.52 3.94 -12.77
N ALA A 274 -13.02 4.72 -13.74
CA ALA A 274 -14.08 5.70 -13.51
C ALA A 274 -15.41 5.10 -13.02
N GLU A 275 -15.54 3.79 -13.16
CA GLU A 275 -16.75 3.04 -12.77
C GLU A 275 -16.92 2.85 -11.27
N ILE A 276 -15.90 3.02 -10.43
CA ILE A 276 -16.00 2.74 -8.99
C ILE A 276 -16.95 3.70 -8.28
N ASP A 277 -17.72 3.16 -7.32
CA ASP A 277 -18.63 3.93 -6.47
C ASP A 277 -18.00 4.25 -5.12
N THR A 278 -17.13 3.35 -4.64
CA THR A 278 -16.48 3.45 -3.33
C THR A 278 -15.01 3.08 -3.43
N LEU A 279 -14.15 3.83 -2.76
CA LEU A 279 -12.72 3.55 -2.66
C LEU A 279 -12.32 3.38 -1.19
N LEU A 280 -11.74 2.21 -0.88
CA LEU A 280 -11.16 1.92 0.43
C LEU A 280 -9.68 2.28 0.42
N VAL A 281 -9.26 3.07 1.40
CA VAL A 281 -7.90 3.60 1.51
C VAL A 281 -7.39 3.42 2.94
N ALA A 282 -6.22 2.79 3.10
CA ALA A 282 -5.57 2.71 4.40
C ALA A 282 -5.16 4.11 4.87
N ALA A 283 -5.50 4.45 6.11
CA ALA A 283 -5.21 5.73 6.71
C ALA A 283 -4.29 5.58 7.94
N GLY A 284 -3.32 6.46 8.04
CA GLY A 284 -2.53 6.75 9.22
C GLY A 284 -2.59 8.25 9.47
N GLY A 285 -1.52 9.02 9.15
CA GLY A 285 -1.54 10.49 9.21
C GLY A 285 -2.47 11.18 8.19
N GLY A 286 -3.07 10.41 7.30
CA GLY A 286 -4.13 10.86 6.39
C GLY A 286 -3.65 11.50 5.09
N GLY A 287 -2.33 11.60 4.84
CA GLY A 287 -1.83 12.26 3.63
C GLY A 287 -2.32 11.64 2.32
N LEU A 288 -2.45 10.30 2.25
CA LEU A 288 -2.95 9.61 1.07
C LEU A 288 -4.45 9.87 0.87
N ILE A 289 -5.26 9.52 1.87
CA ILE A 289 -6.72 9.68 1.77
C ILE A 289 -7.14 11.15 1.68
N GLY A 290 -6.42 12.06 2.34
CA GLY A 290 -6.66 13.50 2.24
C GLY A 290 -6.40 14.06 0.84
N GLY A 291 -5.31 13.64 0.19
CA GLY A 291 -5.04 13.99 -1.20
C GLY A 291 -6.09 13.42 -2.16
N ILE A 292 -6.47 12.13 -1.98
CA ILE A 292 -7.53 11.49 -2.77
C ILE A 292 -8.88 12.19 -2.52
N ALA A 293 -9.17 12.60 -1.29
CA ALA A 293 -10.38 13.33 -0.94
C ALA A 293 -10.46 14.69 -1.63
N ALA A 294 -9.35 15.42 -1.70
CA ALA A 294 -9.24 16.67 -2.45
C ALA A 294 -9.43 16.46 -3.95
N TRP A 295 -9.00 15.33 -4.51
CA TRP A 295 -9.23 15.01 -5.91
C TRP A 295 -10.69 14.72 -6.21
N TYR A 296 -11.33 13.85 -5.42
CA TYR A 296 -12.69 13.40 -5.72
C TYR A 296 -13.78 14.37 -5.26
N GLU A 297 -13.54 15.17 -4.23
CA GLU A 297 -14.50 16.18 -3.72
C GLU A 297 -15.92 15.61 -3.51
N GLY A 298 -16.01 14.35 -3.09
CA GLY A 298 -17.27 13.65 -2.82
C GLY A 298 -17.95 13.01 -4.04
N ARG A 299 -17.30 12.96 -5.22
CA ARG A 299 -17.86 12.30 -6.43
C ARG A 299 -17.97 10.79 -6.28
N ILE A 300 -17.16 10.19 -5.41
CA ILE A 300 -17.27 8.79 -4.97
C ILE A 300 -17.24 8.73 -3.45
N ARG A 301 -17.66 7.62 -2.87
CA ARG A 301 -17.49 7.37 -1.44
C ARG A 301 -16.05 7.03 -1.12
N LEU A 302 -15.47 7.70 -0.13
CA LEU A 302 -14.15 7.39 0.41
C LEU A 302 -14.30 6.79 1.80
N VAL A 303 -13.75 5.62 2.00
CA VAL A 303 -13.74 4.92 3.29
C VAL A 303 -12.30 4.76 3.75
N ALA A 304 -12.00 5.37 4.88
CA ALA A 304 -10.71 5.16 5.54
C ALA A 304 -10.70 3.80 6.23
N VAL A 305 -9.57 3.10 6.19
CA VAL A 305 -9.39 1.86 6.94
C VAL A 305 -8.16 1.98 7.82
N GLU A 306 -8.32 1.74 9.12
CA GLU A 306 -7.27 1.85 10.12
C GLU A 306 -7.19 0.59 10.97
N PRO A 307 -6.00 0.24 11.50
CA PRO A 307 -5.88 -0.79 12.52
C PRO A 307 -6.58 -0.37 13.83
N GLU A 308 -7.21 -1.30 14.53
CA GLU A 308 -7.78 -1.00 15.88
C GLU A 308 -6.74 -0.49 16.87
N GLY A 309 -5.46 -0.92 16.70
CA GLY A 309 -4.33 -0.43 17.51
C GLY A 309 -3.86 0.99 17.19
N ALA A 310 -4.36 1.61 16.10
CA ALA A 310 -3.98 2.96 15.68
C ALA A 310 -5.17 3.69 15.00
N PRO A 311 -6.27 3.97 15.75
CA PRO A 311 -7.51 4.53 15.21
C PRO A 311 -7.45 6.06 15.08
N THR A 312 -6.44 6.58 14.41
CA THR A 312 -6.05 8.00 14.45
C THR A 312 -7.10 8.90 13.80
N LEU A 313 -7.53 8.58 12.57
CA LEU A 313 -8.56 9.35 11.86
C LEU A 313 -9.95 9.05 12.41
N HIS A 314 -10.21 7.81 12.80
CA HIS A 314 -11.47 7.41 13.44
C HIS A 314 -11.76 8.28 14.68
N ASN A 315 -10.78 8.38 15.58
CA ASN A 315 -10.92 9.18 16.80
C ASN A 315 -11.03 10.68 16.49
N ALA A 316 -10.27 11.18 15.50
CA ALA A 316 -10.36 12.57 15.09
C ALA A 316 -11.72 12.92 14.49
N LEU A 317 -12.30 12.06 13.64
CA LEU A 317 -13.65 12.26 13.09
C LEU A 317 -14.73 12.23 14.19
N ALA A 318 -14.61 11.31 15.15
CA ALA A 318 -15.52 11.25 16.30
C ALA A 318 -15.42 12.50 17.20
N ALA A 319 -14.21 13.02 17.40
CA ALA A 319 -13.98 14.21 18.20
C ALA A 319 -14.33 15.52 17.48
N GLY A 320 -14.40 15.52 16.15
CA GLY A 320 -14.58 16.71 15.33
C GLY A 320 -13.32 17.56 15.14
N HIS A 321 -12.18 17.12 15.66
CA HIS A 321 -10.86 17.76 15.53
C HIS A 321 -9.73 16.72 15.69
N PRO A 322 -8.51 17.00 15.21
CA PRO A 322 -7.37 16.13 15.42
C PRO A 322 -7.09 15.90 16.91
N VAL A 323 -7.05 14.63 17.32
CA VAL A 323 -6.75 14.18 18.69
C VAL A 323 -5.64 13.14 18.67
N ASP A 324 -4.97 12.96 19.80
CA ASP A 324 -3.97 11.90 19.94
C ASP A 324 -4.63 10.54 20.04
N ALA A 325 -4.03 9.56 19.40
CA ALA A 325 -4.48 8.18 19.38
C ALA A 325 -3.34 7.21 19.74
N PRO A 326 -3.66 5.98 20.20
CA PRO A 326 -2.68 4.92 20.31
C PRO A 326 -1.93 4.70 19.00
N ALA A 327 -0.69 4.20 19.10
CA ALA A 327 0.19 3.96 17.96
C ALA A 327 0.75 2.53 18.03
N GLY A 328 -0.09 1.52 17.84
CA GLY A 328 0.24 0.10 17.98
C GLY A 328 -0.24 -0.76 16.82
N GLY A 329 -0.09 -2.09 17.00
CA GLY A 329 -0.48 -3.10 16.03
C GLY A 329 0.58 -3.39 14.97
N ILE A 330 0.30 -4.41 14.12
CA ILE A 330 1.27 -4.91 13.13
C ILE A 330 1.55 -3.91 12.00
N ALA A 331 0.68 -2.94 11.77
CA ALA A 331 0.82 -1.90 10.76
C ALA A 331 1.42 -0.59 11.32
N ALA A 332 1.93 -0.60 12.56
CA ALA A 332 2.43 0.60 13.24
C ALA A 332 3.55 1.32 12.46
N ASP A 333 4.39 0.59 11.76
CA ASP A 333 5.47 1.12 10.91
C ASP A 333 5.00 2.13 9.85
N SER A 334 3.75 2.02 9.40
CA SER A 334 3.22 2.81 8.28
C SER A 334 1.92 3.56 8.58
N LEU A 335 1.12 3.08 9.54
CA LEU A 335 -0.22 3.59 9.81
C LEU A 335 -0.44 4.12 11.24
N ALA A 336 0.59 4.24 12.07
CA ALA A 336 0.43 4.62 13.47
C ALA A 336 1.11 5.95 13.83
N PRO A 337 0.76 7.10 13.22
CA PRO A 337 1.12 8.39 13.76
C PRO A 337 0.27 8.69 15.00
N ALA A 338 0.80 9.46 15.93
CA ALA A 338 0.06 9.85 17.14
C ALA A 338 -1.19 10.71 16.82
N ARG A 339 -1.18 11.43 15.68
CA ARG A 339 -2.26 12.37 15.31
C ARG A 339 -2.36 12.49 13.79
N VAL A 340 -3.57 12.71 13.28
CA VAL A 340 -3.79 13.04 11.85
C VAL A 340 -3.24 14.43 11.52
N GLY A 341 -2.92 14.64 10.25
CA GLY A 341 -2.49 15.95 9.75
C GLY A 341 -3.56 17.02 9.88
N ALA A 342 -3.15 18.22 10.28
CA ALA A 342 -4.06 19.36 10.41
C ALA A 342 -4.60 19.82 9.06
N LEU A 343 -3.79 19.73 7.99
CA LEU A 343 -4.18 20.13 6.63
C LEU A 343 -5.16 19.17 5.98
N MET A 344 -5.04 17.86 6.24
CA MET A 344 -5.92 16.87 5.65
C MET A 344 -7.26 16.74 6.38
N PHE A 345 -7.32 17.10 7.67
CA PHE A 345 -8.49 16.85 8.49
C PHE A 345 -9.77 17.54 7.98
N PRO A 346 -9.76 18.82 7.56
CA PRO A 346 -10.94 19.45 6.97
C PRO A 346 -11.41 18.75 5.68
N LEU A 347 -10.49 18.22 4.88
CA LEU A 347 -10.82 17.44 3.69
C LEU A 347 -11.47 16.12 4.07
N ALA A 348 -10.95 15.44 5.11
CA ALA A 348 -11.53 14.20 5.60
C ALA A 348 -12.94 14.42 6.19
N GLN A 349 -13.13 15.45 7.02
CA GLN A 349 -14.45 15.80 7.55
C GLN A 349 -15.50 16.03 6.46
N ARG A 350 -15.06 16.60 5.34
CA ARG A 350 -15.98 16.96 4.26
C ARG A 350 -16.25 15.82 3.29
N PHE A 351 -15.26 14.97 3.00
CA PHE A 351 -15.30 14.08 1.86
C PHE A 351 -15.04 12.61 2.20
N VAL A 352 -14.59 12.27 3.41
CA VAL A 352 -14.47 10.88 3.86
C VAL A 352 -15.76 10.49 4.58
N GLU A 353 -16.42 9.44 4.08
CA GLU A 353 -17.70 9.01 4.64
C GLU A 353 -17.54 8.51 6.08
N ARG A 354 -16.53 7.66 6.30
CA ARG A 354 -16.24 7.08 7.62
C ARG A 354 -14.83 6.48 7.68
N ALA A 355 -14.37 6.22 8.89
CA ALA A 355 -13.20 5.41 9.18
C ALA A 355 -13.63 4.07 9.79
N VAL A 356 -13.19 2.97 9.17
CA VAL A 356 -13.46 1.59 9.56
C VAL A 356 -12.23 1.01 10.25
N LEU A 357 -12.44 0.37 11.40
CA LEU A 357 -11.36 -0.26 12.15
C LEU A 357 -11.27 -1.76 11.84
N VAL A 358 -10.03 -2.25 11.67
CA VAL A 358 -9.74 -3.66 11.40
C VAL A 358 -8.74 -4.21 12.40
N GLU A 359 -8.94 -5.46 12.79
CA GLU A 359 -8.03 -6.18 13.68
C GLU A 359 -6.73 -6.58 12.95
N ASP A 360 -5.64 -6.72 13.70
CA ASP A 360 -4.36 -7.22 13.19
C ASP A 360 -4.48 -8.59 12.51
N ALA A 361 -5.35 -9.45 13.04
CA ALA A 361 -5.65 -10.76 12.45
C ALA A 361 -6.26 -10.65 11.04
N ALA A 362 -7.16 -9.69 10.84
CA ALA A 362 -7.76 -9.43 9.54
C ALA A 362 -6.74 -8.88 8.52
N ILE A 363 -5.81 -8.03 8.97
CA ILE A 363 -4.72 -7.54 8.13
C ILE A 363 -3.79 -8.68 7.70
N ARG A 364 -3.43 -9.59 8.62
CA ARG A 364 -2.64 -10.78 8.27
C ARG A 364 -3.38 -11.69 7.30
N GLU A 365 -4.67 -11.87 7.46
CA GLU A 365 -5.48 -12.66 6.56
C GLU A 365 -5.55 -12.01 5.17
N ALA A 366 -5.65 -10.68 5.10
CA ALA A 366 -5.58 -9.96 3.83
C ALA A 366 -4.23 -10.17 3.12
N GLN A 367 -3.12 -10.12 3.86
CA GLN A 367 -1.79 -10.41 3.30
C GLN A 367 -1.72 -11.84 2.73
N ARG A 368 -2.23 -12.85 3.47
CA ARG A 368 -2.24 -14.25 3.00
C ARG A 368 -3.08 -14.43 1.74
N ARG A 369 -4.28 -13.84 1.67
CA ARG A 369 -5.16 -13.96 0.50
C ARG A 369 -4.60 -13.25 -0.71
N LEU A 370 -4.05 -12.04 -0.56
CA LEU A 370 -3.35 -11.33 -1.63
C LEU A 370 -2.18 -12.16 -2.19
N TRP A 371 -1.41 -12.80 -1.30
CA TRP A 371 -0.33 -13.69 -1.72
C TRP A 371 -0.85 -14.97 -2.39
N SER A 372 -1.81 -15.66 -1.78
CA SER A 372 -2.35 -16.93 -2.29
C SER A 372 -2.99 -16.79 -3.66
N ALA A 373 -3.85 -15.78 -3.83
CA ALA A 373 -4.62 -15.59 -5.05
C ALA A 373 -3.82 -14.89 -6.16
N LEU A 374 -3.07 -13.83 -5.79
CA LEU A 374 -2.51 -12.90 -6.77
C LEU A 374 -0.97 -12.84 -6.75
N ARG A 375 -0.31 -13.53 -5.82
CA ARG A 375 1.13 -13.42 -5.58
C ARG A 375 1.58 -11.99 -5.24
N ILE A 376 0.71 -11.23 -4.60
CA ILE A 376 1.00 -9.89 -4.12
C ILE A 376 1.49 -9.95 -2.67
N ALA A 377 2.74 -9.57 -2.45
CA ALA A 377 3.32 -9.40 -1.13
C ALA A 377 3.08 -7.95 -0.66
N ALA A 378 2.02 -7.74 0.10
CA ALA A 378 1.73 -6.43 0.69
C ALA A 378 2.31 -6.34 2.12
N GLU A 379 2.83 -5.16 2.50
CA GLU A 379 3.10 -4.86 3.91
C GLU A 379 1.79 -4.76 4.70
N PRO A 380 1.79 -4.86 6.04
CA PRO A 380 0.56 -4.76 6.82
C PRO A 380 -0.27 -3.51 6.51
N GLY A 381 0.35 -2.33 6.44
CA GLY A 381 -0.33 -1.09 6.06
C GLY A 381 -0.87 -1.10 4.63
N GLY A 382 -0.17 -1.78 3.71
CA GLY A 382 -0.61 -1.94 2.32
C GLY A 382 -1.82 -2.86 2.16
N ALA A 383 -2.00 -3.82 3.09
CA ALA A 383 -3.10 -4.78 3.08
C ALA A 383 -4.32 -4.32 3.90
N ALA A 384 -4.19 -3.28 4.73
CA ALA A 384 -5.22 -2.87 5.68
C ALA A 384 -6.55 -2.52 5.01
N ALA A 385 -6.52 -1.83 3.86
CA ALA A 385 -7.75 -1.50 3.12
C ALA A 385 -8.51 -2.76 2.66
N MET A 386 -7.79 -3.79 2.19
CA MET A 386 -8.37 -5.09 1.81
C MET A 386 -8.95 -5.84 3.02
N ALA A 387 -8.33 -5.69 4.19
CA ALA A 387 -8.80 -6.34 5.42
C ALA A 387 -10.22 -5.94 5.81
N ALA A 388 -10.67 -4.73 5.46
CA ALA A 388 -12.04 -4.29 5.74
C ALA A 388 -13.09 -5.12 4.99
N LEU A 389 -12.82 -5.53 3.76
CA LEU A 389 -13.71 -6.43 2.99
C LEU A 389 -13.65 -7.86 3.51
N ILE A 390 -12.44 -8.38 3.76
CA ILE A 390 -12.22 -9.75 4.22
C ILE A 390 -12.86 -10.00 5.58
N SER A 391 -12.74 -9.03 6.51
CA SER A 391 -13.34 -9.11 7.86
C SER A 391 -14.80 -8.70 7.91
N ARG A 392 -15.38 -8.28 6.77
CA ARG A 392 -16.74 -7.74 6.69
C ARG A 392 -16.99 -6.49 7.56
N ARG A 393 -15.92 -5.79 7.96
CA ARG A 393 -16.05 -4.47 8.61
C ARG A 393 -16.56 -3.42 7.61
N TYR A 394 -16.31 -3.63 6.33
CA TYR A 394 -17.01 -2.97 5.24
C TYR A 394 -17.80 -4.02 4.44
N GLN A 395 -19.09 -3.81 4.31
CA GLN A 395 -19.98 -4.65 3.52
C GLN A 395 -20.53 -3.80 2.38
N PRO A 396 -20.16 -4.11 1.13
CA PRO A 396 -20.69 -3.39 -0.03
C PRO A 396 -22.21 -3.57 -0.16
N ALA A 397 -22.89 -2.53 -0.61
CA ALA A 397 -24.28 -2.62 -1.02
C ALA A 397 -24.41 -3.47 -2.30
N PRO A 398 -25.60 -4.03 -2.57
CA PRO A 398 -25.86 -4.71 -3.84
C PRO A 398 -25.48 -3.87 -5.06
N GLY A 399 -24.65 -4.42 -5.95
CA GLY A 399 -24.19 -3.74 -7.16
C GLY A 399 -23.15 -2.65 -6.95
N GLU A 400 -22.66 -2.43 -5.74
CA GLU A 400 -21.64 -1.42 -5.44
C GLU A 400 -20.27 -1.84 -5.99
N ARG A 401 -19.64 -0.96 -6.78
CA ARG A 401 -18.34 -1.17 -7.41
C ARG A 401 -17.24 -0.63 -6.53
N ILE A 402 -16.40 -1.53 -6.05
CA ILE A 402 -15.41 -1.26 -5.01
C ILE A 402 -14.01 -1.14 -5.59
N GLY A 403 -13.33 -0.05 -5.25
CA GLY A 403 -11.90 0.13 -5.42
C GLY A 403 -11.16 -0.06 -4.09
N VAL A 404 -9.94 -0.61 -4.14
CA VAL A 404 -9.04 -0.76 -2.99
C VAL A 404 -7.64 -0.30 -3.38
N VAL A 405 -7.03 0.55 -2.56
CA VAL A 405 -5.63 0.96 -2.75
C VAL A 405 -4.71 0.03 -1.98
N LEU A 406 -3.87 -0.72 -2.70
CA LEU A 406 -2.77 -1.48 -2.12
C LEU A 406 -1.52 -0.58 -2.06
N CYS A 407 -1.33 0.12 -0.95
CA CYS A 407 -0.50 1.31 -0.89
C CYS A 407 1.00 1.07 -0.62
N GLY A 408 1.41 -0.17 -0.24
CA GLY A 408 2.80 -0.49 0.06
C GLY A 408 3.09 -1.98 0.16
N ALA A 409 4.34 -2.37 -0.14
CA ALA A 409 4.83 -3.75 -0.11
C ALA A 409 6.22 -3.89 0.55
N ASN A 410 6.62 -2.94 1.39
CA ASN A 410 7.91 -2.95 2.07
C ASN A 410 7.89 -3.89 3.29
N THR A 411 7.81 -5.19 2.99
CA THR A 411 7.78 -6.28 3.97
C THR A 411 8.98 -7.20 3.79
N ASP A 412 9.45 -7.79 4.88
CA ASP A 412 10.45 -8.84 4.96
C ASP A 412 9.83 -10.26 5.09
N ALA A 413 8.52 -10.36 4.90
CA ALA A 413 7.80 -11.64 4.94
C ALA A 413 8.20 -12.60 3.81
N ILE A 414 8.81 -12.09 2.74
CA ILE A 414 9.38 -12.87 1.64
C ILE A 414 10.88 -12.64 1.65
N ASP A 415 11.62 -13.69 1.98
CA ASP A 415 13.07 -13.73 2.04
C ASP A 415 13.55 -14.81 1.07
N PHE A 416 14.14 -14.40 -0.05
CA PHE A 416 14.68 -15.31 -1.08
C PHE A 416 16.06 -15.88 -0.68
N ASP A 417 16.73 -15.31 0.31
CA ASP A 417 18.02 -15.77 0.81
C ASP A 417 17.85 -16.81 1.94
N ARG A 418 16.64 -16.97 2.44
CA ARG A 418 16.29 -17.98 3.43
C ARG A 418 16.35 -19.35 2.77
N ALA A 419 17.35 -20.17 3.14
CA ALA A 419 17.43 -21.55 2.70
C ALA A 419 16.10 -22.27 2.98
N ALA A 420 15.58 -22.95 1.97
CA ALA A 420 14.45 -23.85 2.15
C ALA A 420 14.88 -24.93 3.13
N GLY A 421 14.39 -24.87 4.37
CA GLY A 421 14.65 -25.85 5.42
C GLY A 421 13.84 -27.12 5.21
#